data_d60d43b06d364a247d150ff72d81f6a6
#
_entry.id   d60d43b06d364a247d150ff72d81f6a6
#
_cell.length_a   1.000
_cell.length_b   1.000
_cell.length_c   1.000
_cell.angle_alpha   90.00
_cell.angle_beta   90.00
_cell.angle_gamma   90.00
#
_symmetry.space_group_name_H-M   'P 1'
#
loop_
_entity.id
_entity.type
_entity.pdbx_description
1 polymer ?
#
loop_
_entity_poly.entity_id
_entity_poly.type
_entity_poly.pdbx_seq_one_letter_code
_entity_poly.pdbx_strand_id
1 'polypeptide(L)'
;MSEQSVIKSKIMIDMVNKNPIEDGAVIFENGLITLSGHYEKIKNKIKSDAKIYDYNDSVLIPGMVDCHTHHNGFGDGRSGDSIGEMEDNILSIKSAKNAKTSLFSGVTTIRENGPKNLTMMKLRDAVNQGLAIAPRMVLPGRPIAIIGGHMGYFGGEVTGPVESLALARQLIKEGVDYFKITATGGSTATSFPLRPSFSQKELDAVTNEAKNYGLLTATHCLSMEGIDNSLNAGVDMIIHCNFDNEKGESKFNEKLAEKIAKKGAFVNPTLHVGRARLWNLAIGKNPSLGGGENKKRLSSSIRSDRKDILEARLDAAKL
;
A
#
# COMPACT_ATOMS: atom_id res chain seq x y z
N MET A 1 22.65 -30.16 3.17
CA MET A 1 23.27 -29.56 1.98
C MET A 1 22.27 -28.56 1.43
N SER A 2 22.69 -27.34 1.06
CA SER A 2 21.78 -26.35 0.49
C SER A 2 21.34 -26.81 -0.89
N GLU A 3 20.04 -26.94 -1.10
CA GLU A 3 19.48 -27.32 -2.40
C GLU A 3 19.62 -26.13 -3.35
N GLN A 4 20.43 -26.28 -4.40
CA GLN A 4 20.54 -25.28 -5.46
C GLN A 4 19.35 -25.48 -6.42
N SER A 5 18.73 -24.40 -6.80
CA SER A 5 17.66 -24.40 -7.81
C SER A 5 17.97 -23.38 -8.93
N VAL A 6 17.50 -23.69 -10.13
CA VAL A 6 17.70 -22.86 -11.33
C VAL A 6 16.35 -22.64 -11.99
N ILE A 7 16.07 -21.40 -12.36
CA ILE A 7 14.94 -21.06 -13.23
C ILE A 7 15.52 -20.62 -14.57
N LYS A 8 15.08 -21.25 -15.66
CA LYS A 8 15.40 -20.86 -17.05
C LYS A 8 14.17 -20.30 -17.75
N SER A 9 14.39 -19.37 -18.65
CA SER A 9 13.31 -18.78 -19.46
C SER A 9 13.85 -18.36 -20.83
N LYS A 10 12.98 -18.29 -21.83
CA LYS A 10 13.32 -17.78 -23.15
C LYS A 10 13.86 -16.35 -23.11
N ILE A 11 13.27 -15.51 -22.27
CA ILE A 11 13.64 -14.12 -22.08
C ILE A 11 13.65 -13.82 -20.58
N MET A 12 14.67 -13.13 -20.11
CA MET A 12 14.71 -12.59 -18.75
C MET A 12 14.86 -11.07 -18.79
N ILE A 13 14.00 -10.40 -18.02
CA ILE A 13 14.07 -8.95 -17.76
C ILE A 13 14.45 -8.79 -16.30
N ASP A 14 15.72 -8.54 -16.02
CA ASP A 14 16.26 -8.49 -14.65
C ASP A 14 16.17 -7.12 -13.98
N MET A 15 15.63 -6.12 -14.70
CA MET A 15 15.50 -4.72 -14.27
C MET A 15 16.84 -4.01 -13.97
N VAL A 16 17.96 -4.63 -14.27
CA VAL A 16 19.32 -4.08 -14.11
C VAL A 16 19.92 -3.76 -15.49
N ASN A 17 19.78 -4.70 -16.41
CA ASN A 17 20.25 -4.51 -17.77
C ASN A 17 19.25 -3.72 -18.61
N LYS A 18 19.75 -2.86 -19.50
CA LYS A 18 18.92 -2.07 -20.43
C LYS A 18 18.11 -2.94 -21.39
N ASN A 19 18.69 -4.05 -21.83
CA ASN A 19 18.08 -4.97 -22.77
C ASN A 19 17.70 -6.29 -22.09
N PRO A 20 16.61 -6.93 -22.51
CA PRO A 20 16.29 -8.28 -22.08
C PRO A 20 17.43 -9.27 -22.38
N ILE A 21 17.56 -10.28 -21.55
CA ILE A 21 18.54 -11.35 -21.71
C ILE A 21 17.84 -12.53 -22.36
N GLU A 22 18.23 -12.90 -23.58
CA GLU A 22 17.77 -14.15 -24.21
C GLU A 22 18.36 -15.35 -23.49
N ASP A 23 17.64 -16.47 -23.48
CA ASP A 23 18.01 -17.68 -22.73
C ASP A 23 18.47 -17.37 -21.32
N GLY A 24 17.65 -16.57 -20.63
CA GLY A 24 17.96 -16.09 -19.29
C GLY A 24 17.83 -17.19 -18.23
N ALA A 25 18.71 -17.16 -17.24
CA ALA A 25 18.58 -18.04 -16.08
C ALA A 25 18.98 -17.36 -14.79
N VAL A 26 18.38 -17.86 -13.70
CA VAL A 26 18.65 -17.44 -12.32
C VAL A 26 18.98 -18.67 -11.49
N ILE A 27 20.11 -18.64 -10.80
CA ILE A 27 20.54 -19.64 -9.83
C ILE A 27 20.25 -19.09 -8.43
N PHE A 28 19.60 -19.87 -7.58
CA PHE A 28 19.34 -19.50 -6.22
C PHE A 28 19.57 -20.65 -5.25
N GLU A 29 20.03 -20.31 -4.04
CA GLU A 29 20.29 -21.21 -2.93
C GLU A 29 19.78 -20.59 -1.63
N ASN A 30 19.12 -21.36 -0.78
CA ASN A 30 18.60 -20.89 0.50
C ASN A 30 17.71 -19.62 0.39
N GLY A 31 16.92 -19.52 -0.68
CA GLY A 31 16.05 -18.38 -0.92
C GLY A 31 16.74 -17.10 -1.42
N LEU A 32 18.04 -17.16 -1.71
CA LEU A 32 18.82 -16.03 -2.24
C LEU A 32 19.27 -16.28 -3.67
N ILE A 33 19.11 -15.29 -4.53
CA ILE A 33 19.68 -15.31 -5.90
C ILE A 33 21.21 -15.19 -5.76
N THR A 34 21.91 -16.21 -6.24
CA THR A 34 23.38 -16.25 -6.21
C THR A 34 24.01 -15.81 -7.53
N LEU A 35 23.29 -16.02 -8.64
CA LEU A 35 23.76 -15.63 -9.98
C LEU A 35 22.57 -15.50 -10.93
N SER A 36 22.64 -14.54 -11.86
CA SER A 36 21.68 -14.40 -12.97
C SER A 36 22.41 -14.01 -14.25
N GLY A 37 21.87 -14.39 -15.41
CA GLY A 37 22.44 -14.06 -16.71
C GLY A 37 22.00 -14.99 -17.82
N HIS A 38 22.67 -14.92 -18.95
CA HIS A 38 22.48 -15.85 -20.06
C HIS A 38 22.89 -17.27 -19.64
N TYR A 39 22.02 -18.26 -19.87
CA TYR A 39 22.20 -19.63 -19.38
C TYR A 39 23.57 -20.23 -19.71
N GLU A 40 23.98 -20.15 -20.97
CA GLU A 40 25.28 -20.70 -21.42
C GLU A 40 26.47 -20.10 -20.66
N LYS A 41 26.38 -18.84 -20.20
CA LYS A 41 27.46 -18.18 -19.46
C LYS A 41 27.54 -18.60 -18.00
N ILE A 42 26.44 -19.08 -17.44
CA ILE A 42 26.36 -19.43 -16.00
C ILE A 42 26.20 -20.92 -15.73
N LYS A 43 25.92 -21.74 -16.75
CA LYS A 43 25.63 -23.19 -16.58
C LYS A 43 26.72 -23.98 -15.87
N ASN A 44 27.98 -23.57 -15.98
CA ASN A 44 29.12 -24.21 -15.31
C ASN A 44 29.14 -23.99 -13.78
N LYS A 45 28.26 -23.14 -13.25
CA LYS A 45 28.06 -22.91 -11.82
C LYS A 45 26.87 -23.70 -11.28
N ILE A 46 26.15 -24.42 -12.14
CA ILE A 46 25.03 -25.26 -11.76
C ILE A 46 25.58 -26.59 -11.22
N LYS A 47 25.17 -26.94 -10.00
CA LYS A 47 25.53 -28.20 -9.38
C LYS A 47 24.81 -29.34 -10.09
N SER A 48 25.43 -30.54 -10.09
CA SER A 48 24.88 -31.72 -10.75
C SER A 48 23.55 -32.21 -10.15
N ASP A 49 23.29 -31.86 -8.90
CA ASP A 49 22.08 -32.20 -8.13
C ASP A 49 21.06 -31.00 -8.09
N ALA A 50 21.33 -29.93 -8.82
CA ALA A 50 20.45 -28.75 -8.82
C ALA A 50 19.09 -29.05 -9.46
N LYS A 51 18.02 -28.55 -8.85
CA LYS A 51 16.68 -28.63 -9.41
C LYS A 51 16.48 -27.55 -10.48
N ILE A 52 16.19 -27.98 -11.71
CA ILE A 52 16.01 -27.08 -12.85
C ILE A 52 14.52 -26.93 -13.16
N TYR A 53 14.04 -25.69 -13.16
CA TYR A 53 12.72 -25.28 -13.63
C TYR A 53 12.89 -24.58 -14.99
N ASP A 54 12.44 -25.24 -16.07
CA ASP A 54 12.60 -24.75 -17.43
C ASP A 54 11.27 -24.21 -17.98
N TYR A 55 11.22 -22.90 -18.20
CA TYR A 55 10.07 -22.16 -18.72
C TYR A 55 10.40 -21.55 -20.10
N ASN A 56 10.75 -22.39 -21.07
CA ASN A 56 11.23 -21.97 -22.39
C ASN A 56 10.28 -21.06 -23.17
N ASP A 57 8.97 -21.08 -22.86
CA ASP A 57 7.96 -20.25 -23.56
C ASP A 57 7.56 -18.99 -22.75
N SER A 58 8.28 -18.72 -21.67
CA SER A 58 7.91 -17.66 -20.73
C SER A 58 8.97 -16.56 -20.64
N VAL A 59 8.54 -15.41 -20.12
CA VAL A 59 9.43 -14.31 -19.74
C VAL A 59 9.60 -14.34 -18.23
N LEU A 60 10.85 -14.39 -17.76
CA LEU A 60 11.20 -14.29 -16.35
C LEU A 60 11.38 -12.83 -15.96
N ILE A 61 10.70 -12.41 -14.92
CA ILE A 61 10.84 -11.08 -14.33
C ILE A 61 11.00 -11.22 -12.81
N PRO A 62 11.58 -10.22 -12.12
CA PRO A 62 11.53 -10.17 -10.66
C PRO A 62 10.07 -10.13 -10.17
N GLY A 63 9.83 -10.70 -9.00
CA GLY A 63 8.53 -10.59 -8.36
C GLY A 63 8.14 -9.13 -8.14
N MET A 64 6.89 -8.78 -8.43
CA MET A 64 6.39 -7.43 -8.27
C MET A 64 6.25 -7.05 -6.80
N VAL A 65 6.42 -5.76 -6.50
CA VAL A 65 6.19 -5.16 -5.19
C VAL A 65 4.98 -4.23 -5.27
N ASP A 66 3.92 -4.53 -4.51
CA ASP A 66 2.79 -3.62 -4.37
C ASP A 66 2.94 -2.80 -3.08
N CYS A 67 3.21 -1.51 -3.25
CA CYS A 67 3.48 -0.58 -2.15
C CYS A 67 2.22 -0.02 -1.47
N HIS A 68 1.01 -0.38 -1.94
CA HIS A 68 -0.23 0.12 -1.34
C HIS A 68 -1.38 -0.87 -1.46
N THR A 69 -1.54 -1.70 -0.45
CA THR A 69 -2.60 -2.71 -0.40
C THR A 69 -3.50 -2.54 0.82
N HIS A 70 -4.71 -3.10 0.72
CA HIS A 70 -5.70 -3.23 1.80
C HIS A 70 -6.31 -4.64 1.73
N HIS A 71 -5.62 -5.63 2.28
CA HIS A 71 -6.03 -7.05 2.18
C HIS A 71 -7.27 -7.39 3.02
N ASN A 72 -7.64 -6.56 3.99
CA ASN A 72 -8.97 -6.64 4.61
C ASN A 72 -10.09 -6.20 3.65
N GLY A 73 -9.76 -5.48 2.58
CA GLY A 73 -10.71 -4.93 1.61
C GLY A 73 -11.43 -5.98 0.77
N PHE A 74 -12.51 -5.57 0.11
CA PHE A 74 -13.30 -6.44 -0.75
C PHE A 74 -12.83 -6.41 -2.21
N GLY A 75 -12.19 -5.32 -2.65
CA GLY A 75 -11.78 -5.12 -4.03
C GLY A 75 -12.93 -4.91 -5.02
N ASP A 76 -14.16 -4.78 -4.53
CA ASP A 76 -15.39 -4.67 -5.32
C ASP A 76 -16.04 -3.27 -5.26
N GLY A 77 -15.35 -2.30 -4.64
CA GLY A 77 -15.81 -0.92 -4.50
C GLY A 77 -16.71 -0.64 -3.31
N ARG A 78 -16.98 -1.62 -2.45
CA ARG A 78 -17.67 -1.38 -1.18
C ARG A 78 -16.89 -0.44 -0.29
N SER A 79 -17.61 0.31 0.58
CA SER A 79 -16.99 1.20 1.57
C SER A 79 -16.11 0.42 2.56
N GLY A 80 -15.00 1.02 2.97
CA GLY A 80 -14.17 0.52 4.06
C GLY A 80 -14.92 0.44 5.40
N ASP A 81 -15.93 1.28 5.62
CA ASP A 81 -16.72 1.27 6.86
C ASP A 81 -17.34 -0.11 7.15
N SER A 82 -17.79 -0.81 6.10
CA SER A 82 -18.34 -2.18 6.23
C SER A 82 -17.30 -3.23 6.66
N ILE A 83 -16.01 -2.93 6.52
CA ILE A 83 -14.93 -3.80 7.01
C ILE A 83 -14.79 -3.65 8.52
N GLY A 84 -15.03 -2.45 9.05
CA GLY A 84 -15.00 -2.17 10.48
C GLY A 84 -15.98 -3.01 11.30
N GLU A 85 -17.10 -3.40 10.69
CA GLU A 85 -18.15 -4.22 11.33
C GLU A 85 -17.83 -5.72 11.34
N MET A 86 -16.83 -6.16 10.56
CA MET A 86 -16.50 -7.59 10.46
C MET A 86 -15.63 -8.04 11.62
N GLU A 87 -15.84 -9.29 12.05
CA GLU A 87 -15.00 -9.95 13.06
C GLU A 87 -13.57 -10.15 12.57
N ASP A 88 -12.59 -9.98 13.46
CA ASP A 88 -11.16 -10.03 13.12
C ASP A 88 -10.71 -11.40 12.59
N ASN A 89 -11.28 -12.50 13.09
CA ASN A 89 -11.01 -13.85 12.59
C ASN A 89 -11.46 -14.02 11.14
N ILE A 90 -12.64 -13.53 10.79
CA ILE A 90 -13.16 -13.55 9.41
C ILE A 90 -12.31 -12.67 8.50
N LEU A 91 -11.89 -11.49 8.98
CA LEU A 91 -10.98 -10.62 8.23
C LEU A 91 -9.62 -11.28 8.00
N SER A 92 -9.07 -11.99 8.97
CA SER A 92 -7.79 -12.71 8.82
C SER A 92 -7.87 -13.81 7.74
N ILE A 93 -8.96 -14.60 7.73
CA ILE A 93 -9.21 -15.64 6.71
C ILE A 93 -9.37 -15.00 5.32
N LYS A 94 -10.15 -13.91 5.24
CA LYS A 94 -10.34 -13.16 4.01
C LYS A 94 -9.03 -12.57 3.48
N SER A 95 -8.21 -12.03 4.36
CA SER A 95 -6.91 -11.49 4.01
C SER A 95 -5.96 -12.55 3.49
N ALA A 96 -6.00 -13.76 4.05
CA ALA A 96 -5.23 -14.89 3.54
C ALA A 96 -5.63 -15.24 2.09
N LYS A 97 -6.95 -15.26 1.79
CA LYS A 97 -7.44 -15.43 0.42
C LYS A 97 -6.95 -14.34 -0.53
N ASN A 98 -7.06 -13.07 -0.12
CA ASN A 98 -6.64 -11.92 -0.92
C ASN A 98 -5.12 -11.91 -1.15
N ALA A 99 -4.34 -12.17 -0.11
CA ALA A 99 -2.88 -12.23 -0.19
C ALA A 99 -2.40 -13.38 -1.09
N LYS A 100 -3.04 -14.55 -1.00
CA LYS A 100 -2.79 -15.65 -1.95
C LYS A 100 -3.06 -15.23 -3.38
N THR A 101 -4.16 -14.53 -3.64
CA THR A 101 -4.49 -14.01 -4.99
C THR A 101 -3.41 -13.04 -5.48
N SER A 102 -2.93 -12.13 -4.65
CA SER A 102 -1.84 -11.21 -4.99
C SER A 102 -0.55 -11.98 -5.35
N LEU A 103 -0.18 -12.98 -4.56
CA LEU A 103 1.00 -13.80 -4.85
C LEU A 103 0.89 -14.52 -6.21
N PHE A 104 -0.24 -15.16 -6.49
CA PHE A 104 -0.47 -15.85 -7.76
C PHE A 104 -0.63 -14.90 -8.96
N SER A 105 -0.80 -13.59 -8.72
CA SER A 105 -0.75 -12.55 -9.76
C SER A 105 0.68 -12.03 -9.99
N GLY A 106 1.71 -12.62 -9.34
CA GLY A 106 3.10 -12.23 -9.49
C GLY A 106 3.59 -11.17 -8.49
N VAL A 107 2.74 -10.74 -7.54
CA VAL A 107 3.15 -9.82 -6.47
C VAL A 107 3.77 -10.62 -5.34
N THR A 108 5.09 -10.53 -5.17
CA THR A 108 5.84 -11.30 -4.17
C THR A 108 6.11 -10.55 -2.87
N THR A 109 5.91 -9.23 -2.88
CA THR A 109 6.00 -8.38 -1.68
C THR A 109 4.86 -7.36 -1.69
N ILE A 110 4.24 -7.18 -0.53
CA ILE A 110 3.18 -6.19 -0.32
C ILE A 110 3.53 -5.26 0.84
N ARG A 111 3.14 -4.00 0.70
CA ARG A 111 3.06 -3.07 1.83
C ARG A 111 1.58 -2.79 2.12
N GLU A 112 1.10 -3.34 3.23
CA GLU A 112 -0.25 -3.12 3.71
C GLU A 112 -0.39 -1.70 4.26
N ASN A 113 -1.52 -1.03 4.01
CA ASN A 113 -1.71 0.38 4.39
C ASN A 113 -2.90 0.63 5.33
N GLY A 114 -3.32 -0.40 6.01
CA GLY A 114 -4.35 -0.26 7.05
C GLY A 114 -5.23 -1.49 7.14
N PRO A 115 -4.82 -2.49 7.91
CA PRO A 115 -5.70 -3.56 8.36
C PRO A 115 -6.42 -3.14 9.64
N LYS A 116 -7.50 -3.86 9.95
CA LYS A 116 -8.17 -3.77 11.25
C LYS A 116 -7.36 -4.52 12.31
N ASN A 117 -7.13 -3.86 13.43
CA ASN A 117 -6.45 -4.44 14.59
C ASN A 117 -5.15 -5.20 14.22
N LEU A 118 -5.03 -6.46 14.64
CA LEU A 118 -3.87 -7.33 14.39
C LEU A 118 -4.09 -8.33 13.24
N THR A 119 -5.14 -8.20 12.45
CA THR A 119 -5.56 -9.22 11.45
C THR A 119 -4.44 -9.60 10.49
N MET A 120 -3.71 -8.64 9.94
CA MET A 120 -2.59 -8.91 9.04
C MET A 120 -1.31 -9.37 9.77
N MET A 121 -1.11 -8.96 11.02
CA MET A 121 -0.02 -9.48 11.86
C MET A 121 -0.24 -10.97 12.12
N LYS A 122 -1.46 -11.37 12.42
CA LYS A 122 -1.83 -12.79 12.61
C LYS A 122 -1.73 -13.59 11.31
N LEU A 123 -2.02 -12.98 10.18
CA LEU A 123 -1.77 -13.62 8.88
C LEU A 123 -0.27 -13.84 8.66
N ARG A 124 0.58 -12.86 8.96
CA ARG A 124 2.04 -13.00 8.86
C ARG A 124 2.55 -14.14 9.74
N ASP A 125 2.04 -14.22 10.98
CA ASP A 125 2.37 -15.32 11.90
C ASP A 125 1.97 -16.69 11.31
N ALA A 126 0.77 -16.78 10.71
CA ALA A 126 0.29 -18.01 10.07
C ALA A 126 1.13 -18.40 8.85
N VAL A 127 1.59 -17.43 8.05
CA VAL A 127 2.50 -17.68 6.92
C VAL A 127 3.85 -18.19 7.40
N ASN A 128 4.41 -17.59 8.45
CA ASN A 128 5.68 -18.02 9.04
C ASN A 128 5.61 -19.44 9.63
N GLN A 129 4.42 -19.88 10.03
CA GLN A 129 4.16 -21.26 10.53
C GLN A 129 3.77 -22.24 9.40
N GLY A 130 3.74 -21.78 8.13
CA GLY A 130 3.33 -22.62 7.00
C GLY A 130 1.82 -22.91 6.90
N LEU A 131 0.99 -22.22 7.69
CA LEU A 131 -0.47 -22.40 7.71
C LEU A 131 -1.18 -21.63 6.58
N ALA A 132 -0.51 -20.66 5.97
CA ALA A 132 -1.04 -19.87 4.86
C ALA A 132 0.06 -19.54 3.85
N ILE A 133 -0.34 -19.19 2.63
CA ILE A 133 0.55 -18.76 1.54
C ILE A 133 0.23 -17.33 1.19
N ALA A 134 1.24 -16.45 1.22
CA ALA A 134 1.10 -15.04 0.89
C ALA A 134 2.44 -14.45 0.42
N PRO A 135 2.43 -13.23 -0.18
CA PRO A 135 3.64 -12.45 -0.41
C PRO A 135 4.37 -12.13 0.91
N ARG A 136 5.64 -11.72 0.82
CA ARG A 136 6.29 -11.02 1.95
C ARG A 136 5.47 -9.79 2.33
N MET A 137 5.31 -9.54 3.62
CA MET A 137 4.43 -8.49 4.13
C MET A 137 5.22 -7.44 4.92
N VAL A 138 5.03 -6.16 4.55
CA VAL A 138 5.45 -4.99 5.32
C VAL A 138 4.18 -4.38 5.93
N LEU A 139 4.08 -4.41 7.25
CA LEU A 139 2.84 -4.20 7.99
C LEU A 139 2.92 -3.00 8.94
N PRO A 140 1.93 -2.08 8.91
CA PRO A 140 1.87 -0.95 9.84
C PRO A 140 1.09 -1.28 11.14
N GLY A 141 0.55 -2.49 11.27
CA GLY A 141 -0.55 -2.72 12.19
C GLY A 141 -1.79 -1.94 11.76
N ARG A 142 -2.59 -1.47 12.69
CA ARG A 142 -3.71 -0.57 12.41
C ARG A 142 -3.26 0.85 12.13
N PRO A 143 -3.95 1.59 11.24
CA PRO A 143 -3.61 2.99 10.96
C PRO A 143 -3.83 3.86 12.20
N ILE A 144 -2.95 4.84 12.40
CA ILE A 144 -3.13 5.89 13.41
C ILE A 144 -4.10 6.91 12.84
N ALA A 145 -5.25 7.10 13.48
CA ALA A 145 -6.33 7.97 13.06
C ALA A 145 -6.83 8.82 14.22
N ILE A 146 -7.43 9.97 13.95
CA ILE A 146 -8.19 10.70 14.99
C ILE A 146 -9.53 10.00 15.24
N ILE A 147 -10.14 10.21 16.40
CA ILE A 147 -11.47 9.69 16.71
C ILE A 147 -12.47 10.15 15.65
N GLY A 148 -13.19 9.21 15.04
CA GLY A 148 -14.11 9.45 13.92
C GLY A 148 -13.43 9.85 12.61
N GLY A 149 -12.11 9.81 12.53
CA GLY A 149 -11.32 10.12 11.34
C GLY A 149 -11.31 8.99 10.30
N HIS A 150 -10.63 9.24 9.19
CA HIS A 150 -10.49 8.26 8.12
C HIS A 150 -9.81 7.00 8.64
N MET A 151 -10.42 5.83 8.39
CA MET A 151 -9.96 4.51 8.84
C MET A 151 -9.91 4.33 10.37
N GLY A 152 -10.52 5.20 11.17
CA GLY A 152 -10.60 5.07 12.63
C GLY A 152 -11.22 3.73 13.06
N TYR A 153 -12.19 3.23 12.31
CA TYR A 153 -12.85 1.94 12.52
C TYR A 153 -11.90 0.72 12.50
N PHE A 154 -10.64 0.91 12.16
CA PHE A 154 -9.62 -0.15 12.23
C PHE A 154 -8.94 -0.26 13.60
N GLY A 155 -9.33 0.55 14.58
CA GLY A 155 -8.92 0.40 15.97
C GLY A 155 -7.67 1.18 16.38
N GLY A 156 -7.24 2.15 15.56
CA GLY A 156 -6.09 3.01 15.85
C GLY A 156 -6.48 4.47 16.14
N GLU A 157 -7.63 4.70 16.79
CA GLU A 157 -8.11 6.04 17.11
C GLU A 157 -7.40 6.63 18.33
N VAL A 158 -7.00 7.90 18.21
CA VAL A 158 -6.29 8.67 19.24
C VAL A 158 -6.75 10.12 19.26
N THR A 159 -6.51 10.82 20.37
CA THR A 159 -6.63 12.25 20.49
C THR A 159 -5.46 12.84 21.29
N GLY A 160 -4.90 13.93 20.75
CA GLY A 160 -3.77 14.61 21.37
C GLY A 160 -2.42 13.86 21.28
N PRO A 161 -1.31 14.56 21.57
CA PRO A 161 0.02 14.00 21.40
C PRO A 161 0.33 12.82 22.32
N VAL A 162 -0.26 12.77 23.50
CA VAL A 162 0.01 11.72 24.51
C VAL A 162 -0.56 10.39 24.04
N GLU A 163 -1.82 10.34 23.57
CA GLU A 163 -2.41 9.11 23.05
C GLU A 163 -1.76 8.70 21.72
N SER A 164 -1.42 9.66 20.87
CA SER A 164 -0.68 9.39 19.62
C SER A 164 0.65 8.69 19.91
N LEU A 165 1.40 9.17 20.89
CA LEU A 165 2.66 8.54 21.34
C LEU A 165 2.40 7.15 21.97
N ALA A 166 1.36 7.02 22.79
CA ALA A 166 1.02 5.76 23.43
C ALA A 166 0.68 4.68 22.39
N LEU A 167 -0.13 5.02 21.38
CA LEU A 167 -0.45 4.11 20.29
C LEU A 167 0.78 3.77 19.45
N ALA A 168 1.64 4.74 19.13
CA ALA A 168 2.88 4.49 18.40
C ALA A 168 3.74 3.43 19.13
N ARG A 169 3.93 3.56 20.44
CA ARG A 169 4.63 2.59 21.28
C ARG A 169 3.96 1.22 21.34
N GLN A 170 2.63 1.21 21.40
CA GLN A 170 1.87 -0.04 21.34
C GLN A 170 2.08 -0.76 20.01
N LEU A 171 2.06 -0.06 18.88
CA LEU A 171 2.32 -0.61 17.57
C LEU A 171 3.77 -1.16 17.45
N ILE A 172 4.75 -0.45 18.00
CA ILE A 172 6.13 -0.95 18.09
C ILE A 172 6.19 -2.26 18.87
N LYS A 173 5.56 -2.32 20.05
CA LYS A 173 5.46 -3.54 20.86
C LYS A 173 4.81 -4.71 20.10
N GLU A 174 3.86 -4.41 19.23
CA GLU A 174 3.17 -5.39 18.38
C GLU A 174 4.01 -5.84 17.17
N GLY A 175 5.17 -5.24 16.93
CA GLY A 175 6.12 -5.65 15.90
C GLY A 175 5.76 -5.16 14.49
N VAL A 176 5.29 -3.91 14.38
CA VAL A 176 5.03 -3.28 13.08
C VAL A 176 6.33 -2.94 12.34
N ASP A 177 6.26 -2.87 11.03
CA ASP A 177 7.42 -2.56 10.19
C ASP A 177 7.53 -1.05 9.87
N TYR A 178 6.44 -0.30 10.01
CA TYR A 178 6.37 1.14 9.77
C TYR A 178 5.08 1.72 10.38
N PHE A 179 4.92 3.05 10.39
CA PHE A 179 3.66 3.68 10.80
C PHE A 179 2.85 4.19 9.62
N LYS A 180 1.57 3.85 9.59
CA LYS A 180 0.56 4.45 8.69
C LYS A 180 -0.29 5.44 9.48
N ILE A 181 -0.35 6.69 9.00
CA ILE A 181 -1.11 7.78 9.60
C ILE A 181 -2.15 8.29 8.60
N THR A 182 -3.33 8.62 9.05
CA THR A 182 -4.38 9.24 8.22
C THR A 182 -4.39 10.75 8.44
N ALA A 183 -3.41 11.45 7.84
CA ALA A 183 -3.17 12.87 8.08
C ALA A 183 -4.29 13.80 7.55
N THR A 184 -5.13 13.32 6.63
CA THR A 184 -6.38 13.98 6.22
C THR A 184 -7.56 13.03 6.37
N GLY A 185 -8.77 13.56 6.28
CA GLY A 185 -9.96 12.74 6.07
C GLY A 185 -9.87 11.93 4.78
N GLY A 186 -10.92 11.17 4.48
CA GLY A 186 -10.98 10.28 3.33
C GLY A 186 -12.41 9.80 3.06
N SER A 187 -12.56 8.55 2.60
CA SER A 187 -13.86 7.97 2.23
C SER A 187 -14.71 7.50 3.42
N THR A 188 -14.18 7.52 4.64
CA THR A 188 -14.93 7.19 5.87
C THR A 188 -16.08 8.17 6.08
N ALA A 189 -17.27 7.67 6.39
CA ALA A 189 -18.51 8.45 6.42
C ALA A 189 -18.48 9.63 7.39
N THR A 190 -17.72 9.52 8.50
CA THR A 190 -17.60 10.53 9.55
C THR A 190 -16.50 11.55 9.30
N SER A 191 -15.63 11.34 8.29
CA SER A 191 -14.47 12.19 8.05
C SER A 191 -14.70 13.23 6.94
N PHE A 192 -13.99 14.36 7.03
CA PHE A 192 -13.95 15.38 5.98
C PHE A 192 -12.72 15.13 5.10
N PRO A 193 -12.88 14.74 3.82
CA PRO A 193 -11.78 14.23 2.98
C PRO A 193 -10.58 15.16 2.86
N LEU A 194 -10.79 16.47 2.79
CA LEU A 194 -9.75 17.47 2.49
C LEU A 194 -9.22 18.19 3.73
N ARG A 195 -9.82 17.92 4.90
CA ARG A 195 -9.41 18.58 6.13
C ARG A 195 -8.25 17.80 6.78
N PRO A 196 -7.19 18.49 7.25
CA PRO A 196 -6.20 17.87 8.12
C PRO A 196 -6.83 17.26 9.36
N SER A 197 -6.42 16.06 9.70
CA SER A 197 -6.96 15.31 10.84
C SER A 197 -6.19 15.59 12.13
N PHE A 198 -4.87 15.77 12.02
CA PHE A 198 -3.97 15.91 13.16
C PHE A 198 -3.43 17.34 13.28
N SER A 199 -3.22 17.80 14.49
CA SER A 199 -2.36 18.95 14.76
C SER A 199 -0.89 18.59 14.50
N GLN A 200 -0.05 19.62 14.31
CA GLN A 200 1.39 19.40 14.13
C GLN A 200 2.02 18.64 15.31
N LYS A 201 1.61 18.95 16.54
CA LYS A 201 2.14 18.30 17.77
C LYS A 201 1.82 16.79 17.83
N GLU A 202 0.67 16.38 17.31
CA GLU A 202 0.28 14.97 17.24
C GLU A 202 1.11 14.24 16.17
N LEU A 203 1.29 14.84 14.99
CA LEU A 203 2.15 14.28 13.95
C LEU A 203 3.60 14.17 14.44
N ASP A 204 4.13 15.23 15.06
CA ASP A 204 5.50 15.25 15.61
C ASP A 204 5.70 14.16 16.66
N ALA A 205 4.71 13.90 17.52
CA ALA A 205 4.79 12.84 18.53
C ALA A 205 4.99 11.46 17.88
N VAL A 206 4.24 11.17 16.81
CA VAL A 206 4.34 9.88 16.08
C VAL A 206 5.64 9.78 15.29
N THR A 207 6.00 10.81 14.53
CA THR A 207 7.17 10.77 13.65
C THR A 207 8.49 10.77 14.43
N ASN A 208 8.56 11.48 15.56
CA ASN A 208 9.73 11.44 16.44
C ASN A 208 9.90 10.05 17.07
N GLU A 209 8.82 9.42 17.50
CA GLU A 209 8.90 8.05 18.05
C GLU A 209 9.30 7.05 16.96
N ALA A 210 8.78 7.19 15.72
CA ALA A 210 9.23 6.38 14.59
C ALA A 210 10.75 6.48 14.39
N LYS A 211 11.29 7.69 14.37
CA LYS A 211 12.74 7.94 14.23
C LYS A 211 13.55 7.30 15.34
N ASN A 212 13.07 7.38 16.59
CA ASN A 212 13.75 6.78 17.74
C ASN A 212 13.93 5.27 17.60
N TYR A 213 13.02 4.62 16.87
CA TYR A 213 13.03 3.17 16.63
C TYR A 213 13.48 2.77 15.21
N GLY A 214 13.91 3.73 14.39
CA GLY A 214 14.33 3.47 12.99
C GLY A 214 13.21 3.03 12.08
N LEU A 215 11.95 3.36 12.40
CA LEU A 215 10.78 3.04 11.61
C LEU A 215 10.46 4.19 10.63
N LEU A 216 9.99 3.84 9.44
CA LEU A 216 9.48 4.78 8.47
C LEU A 216 8.02 5.15 8.76
N THR A 217 7.60 6.28 8.22
CA THR A 217 6.25 6.81 8.35
C THR A 217 5.62 7.08 6.99
N ALA A 218 4.33 6.79 6.85
CA ALA A 218 3.58 7.08 5.63
C ALA A 218 2.22 7.70 5.98
N THR A 219 1.85 8.79 5.30
CA THR A 219 0.60 9.51 5.56
C THR A 219 -0.35 9.46 4.38
N HIS A 220 -1.64 9.22 4.67
CA HIS A 220 -2.72 9.45 3.72
C HIS A 220 -3.00 10.95 3.64
N CYS A 221 -2.84 11.55 2.47
CA CYS A 221 -3.03 12.97 2.24
C CYS A 221 -3.82 13.24 0.95
N LEU A 222 -5.00 13.84 1.11
CA LEU A 222 -5.85 14.28 0.00
C LEU A 222 -5.84 15.79 -0.22
N SER A 223 -5.16 16.56 0.63
CA SER A 223 -5.10 18.03 0.52
C SER A 223 -3.68 18.57 0.64
N MET A 224 -3.47 19.75 0.06
CA MET A 224 -2.17 20.45 0.13
C MET A 224 -1.77 20.77 1.57
N GLU A 225 -2.71 21.15 2.43
CA GLU A 225 -2.45 21.42 3.84
C GLU A 225 -2.01 20.14 4.60
N GLY A 226 -2.69 19.01 4.35
CA GLY A 226 -2.29 17.73 4.94
C GLY A 226 -0.91 17.27 4.50
N ILE A 227 -0.53 17.51 3.23
CA ILE A 227 0.82 17.26 2.72
C ILE A 227 1.83 18.14 3.44
N ASP A 228 1.55 19.45 3.54
CA ASP A 228 2.46 20.41 4.16
C ASP A 228 2.74 20.08 5.64
N ASN A 229 1.69 19.78 6.41
CA ASN A 229 1.79 19.38 7.81
C ASN A 229 2.59 18.07 7.97
N SER A 230 2.35 17.10 7.10
CA SER A 230 3.10 15.83 7.09
C SER A 230 4.60 16.05 6.81
N LEU A 231 4.93 16.88 5.84
CA LEU A 231 6.32 17.23 5.52
C LEU A 231 7.01 18.01 6.65
N ASN A 232 6.29 18.88 7.35
CA ASN A 232 6.80 19.61 8.52
C ASN A 232 7.12 18.64 9.67
N ALA A 233 6.31 17.62 9.88
CA ALA A 233 6.56 16.57 10.85
C ALA A 233 7.70 15.60 10.43
N GLY A 234 8.16 15.68 9.19
CA GLY A 234 9.24 14.83 8.68
C GLY A 234 8.81 13.41 8.35
N VAL A 235 7.60 13.27 7.78
CA VAL A 235 7.07 12.01 7.26
C VAL A 235 7.87 11.57 6.03
N ASP A 236 8.14 10.26 5.91
CA ASP A 236 8.95 9.70 4.84
C ASP A 236 8.19 9.48 3.53
N MET A 237 6.86 9.29 3.59
CA MET A 237 6.05 9.01 2.40
C MET A 237 4.68 9.66 2.45
N ILE A 238 4.31 10.31 1.35
CA ILE A 238 2.98 10.88 1.12
C ILE A 238 2.19 9.96 0.18
N ILE A 239 1.07 9.46 0.68
CA ILE A 239 0.17 8.57 -0.06
C ILE A 239 -0.96 9.41 -0.68
N HIS A 240 -1.37 9.07 -1.89
CA HIS A 240 -2.25 9.78 -2.81
C HIS A 240 -1.64 11.10 -3.29
N CYS A 241 -1.17 11.93 -2.38
CA CYS A 241 -0.52 13.20 -2.69
C CYS A 241 -1.39 14.10 -3.58
N ASN A 242 -2.68 14.23 -3.24
CA ASN A 242 -3.58 15.09 -4.00
C ASN A 242 -3.30 16.54 -3.69
N PHE A 243 -3.19 17.36 -4.76
CA PHE A 243 -3.04 18.80 -4.64
C PHE A 243 -4.42 19.50 -4.58
N ASP A 244 -5.31 18.98 -3.74
CA ASP A 244 -6.64 19.57 -3.56
C ASP A 244 -6.59 20.62 -2.43
N ASN A 245 -7.31 21.76 -2.64
CA ASN A 245 -7.52 22.74 -1.59
C ASN A 245 -8.78 22.37 -0.76
N GLU A 246 -9.09 23.17 0.27
CA GLU A 246 -10.26 22.96 1.13
C GLU A 246 -11.60 22.95 0.38
N LYS A 247 -11.66 23.61 -0.80
CA LYS A 247 -12.85 23.66 -1.65
C LYS A 247 -12.97 22.46 -2.61
N GLY A 248 -11.96 21.59 -2.64
CA GLY A 248 -11.90 20.46 -3.57
C GLY A 248 -11.39 20.81 -4.97
N GLU A 249 -10.85 22.01 -5.14
CA GLU A 249 -10.20 22.39 -6.39
C GLU A 249 -8.82 21.77 -6.46
N SER A 250 -8.57 20.97 -7.49
CA SER A 250 -7.29 20.31 -7.73
C SER A 250 -6.43 21.18 -8.64
N LYS A 251 -5.30 21.66 -8.10
CA LYS A 251 -4.34 22.46 -8.87
C LYS A 251 -2.93 22.10 -8.42
N PHE A 252 -2.09 21.73 -9.38
CA PHE A 252 -0.69 21.46 -9.11
C PHE A 252 -0.01 22.67 -8.44
N ASN A 253 0.70 22.42 -7.36
CA ASN A 253 1.42 23.42 -6.58
C ASN A 253 2.92 23.13 -6.63
N GLU A 254 3.62 23.85 -7.50
CA GLU A 254 5.06 23.65 -7.75
C GLU A 254 5.90 23.81 -6.46
N LYS A 255 5.61 24.83 -5.66
CA LYS A 255 6.32 25.06 -4.38
C LYS A 255 6.19 23.89 -3.40
N LEU A 256 4.99 23.29 -3.36
CA LEU A 256 4.76 22.12 -2.51
C LEU A 256 5.47 20.87 -3.08
N ALA A 257 5.49 20.71 -4.40
CA ALA A 257 6.24 19.66 -5.06
C ALA A 257 7.76 19.78 -4.83
N GLU A 258 8.31 20.99 -4.94
CA GLU A 258 9.70 21.28 -4.59
C GLU A 258 9.99 20.99 -3.11
N LYS A 259 9.06 21.30 -2.20
CA LYS A 259 9.20 20.97 -0.77
C LYS A 259 9.25 19.48 -0.55
N ILE A 260 8.40 18.68 -1.23
CA ILE A 260 8.43 17.21 -1.19
C ILE A 260 9.82 16.71 -1.62
N ALA A 261 10.30 17.18 -2.78
CA ALA A 261 11.61 16.80 -3.31
C ALA A 261 12.76 17.20 -2.36
N LYS A 262 12.76 18.43 -1.86
CA LYS A 262 13.78 18.92 -0.92
C LYS A 262 13.81 18.14 0.40
N LYS A 263 12.67 17.66 0.86
CA LYS A 263 12.56 16.81 2.07
C LYS A 263 12.94 15.35 1.80
N GLY A 264 13.10 14.95 0.55
CA GLY A 264 13.38 13.57 0.16
C GLY A 264 12.22 12.61 0.43
N ALA A 265 11.00 13.13 0.56
CA ALA A 265 9.82 12.30 0.81
C ALA A 265 9.39 11.54 -0.44
N PHE A 266 9.07 10.27 -0.28
CA PHE A 266 8.49 9.46 -1.36
C PHE A 266 7.03 9.80 -1.59
N VAL A 267 6.57 9.65 -2.84
CA VAL A 267 5.16 9.80 -3.21
C VAL A 267 4.61 8.46 -3.70
N ASN A 268 3.48 8.03 -3.16
CA ASN A 268 2.73 6.89 -3.65
C ASN A 268 1.36 7.36 -4.18
N PRO A 269 1.20 7.59 -5.49
CA PRO A 269 0.01 8.25 -6.04
C PRO A 269 -1.23 7.36 -6.13
N THR A 270 -1.12 6.05 -5.93
CA THR A 270 -2.24 5.09 -5.95
C THR A 270 -3.17 5.21 -7.17
N LEU A 271 -2.60 5.39 -8.36
CA LEU A 271 -3.34 5.70 -9.60
C LEU A 271 -4.40 4.66 -9.97
N HIS A 272 -4.16 3.39 -9.62
CA HIS A 272 -5.08 2.28 -9.94
C HIS A 272 -6.47 2.44 -9.31
N VAL A 273 -6.56 3.01 -8.11
CA VAL A 273 -7.85 3.20 -7.39
C VAL A 273 -8.85 4.00 -8.24
N GLY A 274 -8.39 5.10 -8.86
CA GLY A 274 -9.21 5.90 -9.77
C GLY A 274 -9.65 5.11 -11.00
N ARG A 275 -8.73 4.39 -11.63
CA ARG A 275 -8.98 3.62 -12.85
C ARG A 275 -9.98 2.48 -12.63
N ALA A 276 -9.85 1.72 -11.57
CA ALA A 276 -10.79 0.64 -11.24
C ALA A 276 -12.22 1.17 -11.07
N ARG A 277 -12.38 2.35 -10.49
CA ARG A 277 -13.67 3.01 -10.32
C ARG A 277 -14.29 3.44 -11.66
N LEU A 278 -13.50 4.02 -12.56
CA LEU A 278 -13.94 4.39 -13.90
C LEU A 278 -14.34 3.17 -14.73
N TRP A 279 -13.57 2.09 -14.66
CA TRP A 279 -13.91 0.85 -15.33
C TRP A 279 -15.26 0.28 -14.88
N ASN A 280 -15.51 0.24 -13.59
CA ASN A 280 -16.78 -0.23 -13.06
C ASN A 280 -17.95 0.64 -13.50
N LEU A 281 -17.76 1.95 -13.62
CA LEU A 281 -18.75 2.87 -14.17
C LEU A 281 -18.99 2.62 -15.67
N ALA A 282 -17.93 2.42 -16.45
CA ALA A 282 -18.00 2.21 -17.90
C ALA A 282 -18.71 0.90 -18.28
N ILE A 283 -18.60 -0.16 -17.47
CA ILE A 283 -19.27 -1.44 -17.70
C ILE A 283 -20.65 -1.56 -17.02
N GLY A 284 -21.23 -0.43 -16.58
CA GLY A 284 -22.56 -0.39 -15.95
C GLY A 284 -22.63 -1.03 -14.55
N LYS A 285 -21.51 -1.51 -14.03
CA LYS A 285 -21.40 -1.91 -12.63
C LYS A 285 -21.22 -0.63 -11.81
N ASN A 286 -22.35 -0.03 -11.42
CA ASN A 286 -22.30 1.03 -10.41
C ASN A 286 -21.64 0.41 -9.18
N PRO A 287 -20.39 0.76 -8.81
CA PRO A 287 -19.89 0.35 -7.54
C PRO A 287 -20.85 0.99 -6.54
N SER A 288 -21.63 0.16 -5.89
CA SER A 288 -22.45 0.64 -4.79
C SER A 288 -21.45 1.39 -3.89
N LEU A 289 -21.53 2.70 -3.89
CA LEU A 289 -20.93 3.51 -2.86
C LEU A 289 -21.57 2.94 -1.61
N GLY A 290 -20.90 1.97 -0.98
CA GLY A 290 -21.41 1.23 0.13
C GLY A 290 -21.92 2.22 1.14
N GLY A 291 -23.15 2.21 1.35
CA GLY A 291 -23.78 3.11 2.27
C GLY A 291 -25.18 2.61 2.40
N GLY A 292 -25.46 1.96 3.47
CA GLY A 292 -26.77 1.95 4.03
C GLY A 292 -27.30 3.39 4.07
N GLU A 293 -28.55 3.56 4.27
CA GLU A 293 -29.45 4.71 4.20
C GLU A 293 -28.96 6.15 4.50
N ASN A 294 -27.69 6.36 4.85
CA ASN A 294 -27.08 7.68 5.04
C ASN A 294 -26.70 8.43 3.75
N LYS A 295 -27.26 8.02 2.60
CA LYS A 295 -27.10 8.70 1.29
C LYS A 295 -27.51 10.17 1.22
N LYS A 296 -28.14 10.72 2.26
CA LYS A 296 -28.70 12.09 2.22
C LYS A 296 -27.73 13.21 2.58
N ARG A 297 -26.48 12.95 2.98
CA ARG A 297 -25.54 14.00 3.45
C ARG A 297 -24.43 14.43 2.53
N LEU A 298 -24.16 13.71 1.45
CA LEU A 298 -23.23 14.17 0.42
C LEU A 298 -24.02 14.85 -0.70
N SER A 299 -23.89 16.16 -0.81
CA SER A 299 -24.53 16.93 -1.87
C SER A 299 -24.18 16.39 -3.26
N SER A 300 -25.10 16.51 -4.21
CA SER A 300 -24.94 16.08 -5.59
C SER A 300 -23.73 16.69 -6.29
N SER A 301 -23.26 17.89 -5.85
CA SER A 301 -22.09 18.59 -6.36
C SER A 301 -20.78 17.80 -6.16
N ILE A 302 -20.57 17.15 -5.00
CA ILE A 302 -19.36 16.38 -4.74
C ILE A 302 -19.26 15.12 -5.65
N ARG A 303 -20.36 14.69 -6.28
CA ARG A 303 -20.39 13.50 -7.14
C ARG A 303 -20.01 13.79 -8.59
N SER A 304 -20.35 14.95 -9.14
CA SER A 304 -19.92 15.37 -10.49
C SER A 304 -18.42 15.66 -10.50
N ASP A 305 -17.94 16.41 -9.50
CA ASP A 305 -16.55 16.84 -9.41
C ASP A 305 -15.56 15.68 -9.28
N ARG A 306 -15.99 14.53 -8.70
CA ARG A 306 -15.14 13.35 -8.61
C ARG A 306 -14.94 12.61 -9.94
N LYS A 307 -15.87 12.69 -10.88
CA LYS A 307 -15.71 12.08 -12.20
C LYS A 307 -14.65 12.82 -13.01
N ASP A 308 -14.71 14.14 -13.01
CA ASP A 308 -13.79 15.01 -13.73
C ASP A 308 -12.37 14.90 -13.16
N ILE A 309 -12.22 14.82 -11.83
CA ILE A 309 -10.93 14.57 -11.16
C ILE A 309 -10.35 13.21 -11.51
N LEU A 310 -11.19 12.17 -11.60
CA LEU A 310 -10.75 10.83 -11.96
C LEU A 310 -10.32 10.76 -13.44
N GLU A 311 -11.03 11.43 -14.33
CA GLU A 311 -10.68 11.53 -15.75
C GLU A 311 -9.37 12.32 -15.95
N ALA A 312 -9.20 13.45 -15.27
CA ALA A 312 -7.96 14.24 -15.29
C ALA A 312 -6.75 13.44 -14.78
N ARG A 313 -6.91 12.59 -13.75
CA ARG A 313 -5.84 11.71 -13.26
C ARG A 313 -5.49 10.60 -14.22
N LEU A 314 -6.47 10.07 -14.96
CA LEU A 314 -6.21 9.08 -16.01
C LEU A 314 -5.45 9.68 -17.18
N ASP A 315 -5.75 10.91 -17.54
CA ASP A 315 -5.05 11.60 -18.62
C ASP A 315 -3.61 11.96 -18.22
N ALA A 316 -3.40 12.35 -16.96
CA ALA A 316 -2.04 12.54 -16.40
C ALA A 316 -1.22 11.24 -16.29
N ALA A 317 -1.87 10.09 -16.20
CA ALA A 317 -1.21 8.78 -16.14
C ALA A 317 -0.89 8.18 -17.53
N LYS A 318 -1.35 8.81 -18.62
CA LYS A 318 -1.03 8.42 -20.00
C LYS A 318 0.23 9.09 -20.54
N LEU A 319 0.78 10.08 -19.83
CA LEU A 319 2.04 10.76 -20.10
C LEU A 319 3.19 10.06 -19.37
#